data_d958771f6a23d8d1b0bab150db1eeb51
#
_entry.id   d958771f6a23d8d1b0bab150db1eeb51
#
_cell.length_a   1.000
_cell.length_b   1.000
_cell.length_c   1.000
_cell.angle_alpha   90.00
_cell.angle_beta   90.00
_cell.angle_gamma   90.00
#
_symmetry.space_group_name_H-M   'P 1'
#
loop_
_entity.id
_entity.type
_entity.pdbx_description
1 polymer ?
#
loop_
_entity_poly.entity_id
_entity_poly.type
_entity_poly.pdbx_seq_one_letter_code
_entity_poly.pdbx_strand_id
1 'polypeptide(L)'
;MISSNYVDGTRFRLSGMTTAKLNPHWFFNGYGAYGLKDKKWKYEGNVTYSFRKCEFFPWEFPKHYISASYRYDVMSPMDKFLDTDKDNVFVAWKTTTVDQMSYVRDATLRYEMETLSGFSVAAMARHRKDTPAGKLQYIRNDAAKTIVPDITTAELGLTLRYAPGETFGSIVTDV
;
A
#
# COMPACT_ATOMS: atom_id res chain seq x y z
N MET A 1 -16.05 -6.26 -4.22
CA MET A 1 -16.33 -4.84 -3.95
C MET A 1 -16.45 -4.09 -5.27
N ILE A 2 -17.37 -3.13 -5.36
CA ILE A 2 -17.58 -2.29 -6.56
C ILE A 2 -17.24 -0.85 -6.18
N SER A 3 -16.45 -0.17 -6.99
CA SER A 3 -16.10 1.26 -6.83
C SER A 3 -16.16 1.95 -8.20
N SER A 4 -16.10 3.28 -8.21
CA SER A 4 -16.08 4.04 -9.46
C SER A 4 -15.12 5.21 -9.35
N ASN A 5 -14.37 5.47 -10.43
CA ASN A 5 -13.53 6.66 -10.57
C ASN A 5 -13.51 7.15 -12.03
N TYR A 6 -12.93 8.32 -12.26
CA TYR A 6 -12.93 8.98 -13.57
C TYR A 6 -12.23 8.17 -14.67
N VAL A 7 -11.14 7.46 -14.33
CA VAL A 7 -10.32 6.71 -15.28
C VAL A 7 -10.89 5.31 -15.53
N ASP A 8 -11.17 4.56 -14.45
CA ASP A 8 -11.65 3.18 -14.54
C ASP A 8 -13.13 3.06 -14.91
N GLY A 9 -13.92 4.12 -14.66
CA GLY A 9 -15.38 4.02 -14.61
C GLY A 9 -15.80 3.12 -13.46
N THR A 10 -16.73 2.21 -13.70
CA THR A 10 -17.08 1.18 -12.73
C THR A 10 -15.95 0.15 -12.66
N ARG A 11 -15.54 -0.18 -11.44
CA ARG A 11 -14.43 -1.10 -11.14
C ARG A 11 -14.91 -2.22 -10.25
N PHE A 12 -14.59 -3.44 -10.63
CA PHE A 12 -14.79 -4.63 -9.81
C PHE A 12 -13.47 -5.01 -9.16
N ARG A 13 -13.48 -5.23 -7.85
CA ARG A 13 -12.30 -5.64 -7.08
C ARG A 13 -12.59 -6.89 -6.26
N LEU A 14 -11.67 -7.85 -6.33
CA LEU A 14 -11.60 -9.04 -5.49
C LEU A 14 -10.28 -8.99 -4.72
N SER A 15 -10.34 -9.15 -3.41
CA SER A 15 -9.17 -9.17 -2.52
C SER A 15 -9.18 -10.42 -1.65
N GLY A 16 -7.99 -10.85 -1.24
CA GLY A 16 -7.81 -11.99 -0.36
C GLY A 16 -6.55 -11.85 0.48
N MET A 17 -6.57 -12.51 1.64
CA MET A 17 -5.45 -12.55 2.58
C MET A 17 -5.38 -13.93 3.23
N THR A 18 -4.16 -14.43 3.42
CA THR A 18 -3.91 -15.63 4.21
C THR A 18 -3.66 -15.26 5.67
N THR A 19 -3.93 -16.20 6.55
CA THR A 19 -3.68 -16.08 8.00
C THR A 19 -2.67 -17.13 8.44
N ALA A 20 -2.17 -17.01 9.67
CA ALA A 20 -1.26 -17.98 10.28
C ALA A 20 -1.81 -19.41 10.34
N LYS A 21 -3.14 -19.61 10.19
CA LYS A 21 -3.75 -20.93 10.08
C LYS A 21 -3.31 -21.71 8.84
N LEU A 22 -2.98 -20.99 7.74
CA LEU A 22 -2.44 -21.63 6.53
C LEU A 22 -0.93 -21.90 6.71
N ASN A 23 -0.18 -20.91 7.14
CA ASN A 23 1.24 -21.02 7.45
C ASN A 23 1.64 -19.92 8.46
N PRO A 24 2.28 -20.25 9.60
CA PRO A 24 2.60 -19.28 10.64
C PRO A 24 3.77 -18.35 10.30
N HIS A 25 4.46 -18.57 9.19
CA HIS A 25 5.62 -17.79 8.74
C HIS A 25 5.36 -17.04 7.42
N TRP A 26 4.55 -17.62 6.51
CA TRP A 26 4.31 -17.05 5.20
C TRP A 26 2.90 -16.48 5.08
N PHE A 27 2.83 -15.21 4.72
CA PHE A 27 1.57 -14.50 4.55
C PHE A 27 1.52 -13.90 3.15
N PHE A 28 0.38 -14.08 2.50
CA PHE A 28 0.10 -13.54 1.18
C PHE A 28 -1.16 -12.71 1.26
N ASN A 29 -1.12 -11.50 0.76
CA ASN A 29 -2.31 -10.70 0.59
C ASN A 29 -2.27 -9.98 -0.75
N GLY A 30 -3.43 -9.59 -1.26
CA GLY A 30 -3.47 -8.87 -2.50
C GLY A 30 -4.88 -8.73 -3.05
N TYR A 31 -4.97 -8.03 -4.15
CA TYR A 31 -6.22 -7.89 -4.89
C TYR A 31 -5.98 -7.85 -6.39
N GLY A 32 -7.03 -8.22 -7.13
CA GLY A 32 -7.19 -7.99 -8.54
C GLY A 32 -8.42 -7.11 -8.79
N ALA A 33 -8.33 -6.15 -9.69
CA ALA A 33 -9.43 -5.30 -10.06
C ALA A 33 -9.47 -5.06 -11.57
N TYR A 34 -10.66 -4.87 -12.12
CA TYR A 34 -10.86 -4.58 -13.52
C TYR A 34 -11.74 -3.35 -13.71
N GLY A 35 -11.23 -2.35 -14.46
CA GLY A 35 -11.97 -1.14 -14.83
C GLY A 35 -12.71 -1.34 -16.13
N LEU A 36 -14.01 -1.00 -16.15
CA LEU A 36 -14.84 -1.17 -17.36
C LEU A 36 -14.56 -0.10 -18.43
N LYS A 37 -14.18 1.12 -18.02
CA LYS A 37 -13.95 2.23 -18.94
C LYS A 37 -12.59 2.16 -19.61
N ASP A 38 -11.53 1.94 -18.84
CA ASP A 38 -10.16 1.86 -19.38
C ASP A 38 -9.74 0.44 -19.83
N LYS A 39 -10.58 -0.58 -19.49
CA LYS A 39 -10.41 -1.99 -19.86
C LYS A 39 -9.05 -2.55 -19.42
N LYS A 40 -8.53 -2.09 -18.26
CA LYS A 40 -7.23 -2.52 -17.74
C LYS A 40 -7.39 -3.26 -16.43
N TRP A 41 -6.55 -4.25 -16.22
CA TRP A 41 -6.36 -4.90 -14.94
C TRP A 41 -5.50 -4.05 -14.03
N LYS A 42 -5.86 -3.97 -12.76
CA LYS A 42 -5.12 -3.41 -11.66
C LYS A 42 -4.93 -4.50 -10.62
N TYR A 43 -3.81 -4.51 -9.96
CA TYR A 43 -3.52 -5.55 -8.99
C TYR A 43 -2.49 -5.07 -7.98
N GLU A 44 -2.54 -5.70 -6.83
CA GLU A 44 -1.51 -5.61 -5.80
C GLU A 44 -1.28 -7.00 -5.23
N GLY A 45 -0.03 -7.34 -5.02
CA GLY A 45 0.38 -8.53 -4.31
C GLY A 45 1.42 -8.17 -3.27
N ASN A 46 1.28 -8.75 -2.08
CA ASN A 46 2.23 -8.62 -0.99
C ASN A 46 2.54 -10.01 -0.44
N VAL A 47 3.82 -10.28 -0.27
CA VAL A 47 4.34 -11.49 0.37
C VAL A 47 5.11 -11.06 1.59
N THR A 48 4.74 -11.59 2.74
CA THR A 48 5.41 -11.33 4.02
C THR A 48 5.94 -12.63 4.61
N TYR A 49 7.20 -12.63 4.98
CA TYR A 49 7.83 -13.70 5.74
C TYR A 49 8.10 -13.23 7.16
N SER A 50 7.52 -13.91 8.14
CA SER A 50 7.80 -13.68 9.56
C SER A 50 8.86 -14.66 10.05
N PHE A 51 9.93 -14.12 10.65
CA PHE A 51 10.99 -14.91 11.29
C PHE A 51 10.53 -15.58 12.59
N ARG A 52 9.40 -15.13 13.12
CA ARG A 52 8.76 -15.70 14.31
C ARG A 52 7.45 -16.38 13.93
N LYS A 53 7.06 -17.38 14.68
CA LYS A 53 5.71 -17.94 14.59
C LYS A 53 4.68 -16.89 15.00
N CYS A 54 3.72 -16.61 14.12
CA CYS A 54 2.59 -15.75 14.39
C CYS A 54 1.35 -16.59 14.71
N GLU A 55 0.46 -16.07 15.54
CA GLU A 55 -0.82 -16.70 15.84
C GLU A 55 -1.90 -16.34 14.81
N PHE A 56 -1.90 -15.09 14.35
CA PHE A 56 -2.88 -14.58 13.38
C PHE A 56 -2.21 -13.85 12.21
N PHE A 57 -1.33 -12.84 12.49
CA PHE A 57 -0.78 -11.94 11.48
C PHE A 57 0.71 -11.64 11.67
N PRO A 58 1.45 -11.25 10.63
CA PRO A 58 2.89 -11.01 10.70
C PRO A 58 3.31 -9.77 11.51
N TRP A 59 2.38 -8.85 11.80
CA TRP A 59 2.64 -7.62 12.57
C TRP A 59 2.35 -7.76 14.08
N GLU A 60 2.16 -8.99 14.58
CA GLU A 60 2.04 -9.23 16.02
C GLU A 60 3.32 -8.86 16.76
N PHE A 61 3.15 -8.31 17.96
CA PHE A 61 4.28 -7.96 18.84
C PHE A 61 4.94 -9.21 19.46
N PRO A 62 6.27 -9.24 19.53
CA PRO A 62 7.25 -8.37 18.92
C PRO A 62 7.43 -8.70 17.43
N LYS A 63 7.39 -7.68 16.58
CA LYS A 63 7.47 -7.85 15.13
C LYS A 63 8.86 -8.31 14.69
N HIS A 64 8.92 -9.22 13.76
CA HIS A 64 10.16 -9.57 13.05
C HIS A 64 9.80 -10.17 11.70
N TYR A 65 9.72 -9.34 10.69
CA TYR A 65 9.32 -9.78 9.36
C TYR A 65 10.00 -8.99 8.23
N ILE A 66 10.01 -9.59 7.06
CA ILE A 66 10.32 -8.94 5.80
C ILE A 66 9.13 -9.07 4.86
N SER A 67 8.77 -8.00 4.16
CA SER A 67 7.67 -8.00 3.19
C SER A 67 8.10 -7.39 1.87
N ALA A 68 7.62 -7.98 0.79
CA ALA A 68 7.79 -7.46 -0.56
C ALA A 68 6.40 -7.28 -1.18
N SER A 69 6.13 -6.10 -1.71
CA SER A 69 4.88 -5.78 -2.38
C SER A 69 5.10 -5.19 -3.76
N TYR A 70 4.18 -5.50 -4.65
CA TYR A 70 4.11 -4.88 -5.96
C TYR A 70 2.67 -4.49 -6.26
N ARG A 71 2.49 -3.22 -6.67
CA ARG A 71 1.19 -2.64 -7.01
C ARG A 71 1.21 -2.03 -8.40
N TYR A 72 0.15 -2.29 -9.14
CA TYR A 72 -0.22 -1.56 -10.36
C TYR A 72 -1.67 -1.11 -10.23
N ASP A 73 -1.88 0.19 -10.01
CA ASP A 73 -3.22 0.74 -9.78
C ASP A 73 -3.33 2.19 -10.26
N VAL A 74 -4.55 2.70 -10.30
CA VAL A 74 -4.86 4.12 -10.56
C VAL A 74 -5.03 4.83 -9.21
N MET A 75 -4.27 5.92 -9.03
CA MET A 75 -4.29 6.71 -7.80
C MET A 75 -4.49 8.19 -8.11
N SER A 76 -5.23 8.87 -7.24
CA SER A 76 -5.23 10.33 -7.20
C SER A 76 -3.94 10.85 -6.57
N PRO A 77 -3.42 12.02 -6.96
CA PRO A 77 -2.29 12.66 -6.29
C PRO A 77 -2.48 12.82 -4.78
N MET A 78 -3.73 13.03 -4.34
CA MET A 78 -4.08 13.15 -2.91
C MET A 78 -3.96 11.81 -2.16
N ASP A 79 -4.27 10.68 -2.81
CA ASP A 79 -4.20 9.35 -2.20
C ASP A 79 -2.75 8.95 -1.85
N LYS A 80 -1.75 9.67 -2.37
CA LYS A 80 -0.35 9.48 -2.07
C LYS A 80 0.01 9.79 -0.61
N PHE A 81 -0.73 10.69 0.01
CA PHE A 81 -0.49 11.20 1.37
C PHE A 81 -1.43 10.60 2.41
N LEU A 82 -2.41 9.82 1.97
CA LEU A 82 -3.38 9.17 2.85
C LEU A 82 -3.05 7.68 2.93
N ASP A 83 -2.56 7.23 4.07
CA ASP A 83 -2.41 5.81 4.43
C ASP A 83 -3.79 5.17 4.73
N THR A 84 -4.83 5.61 4.04
CA THR A 84 -6.17 5.06 4.20
C THR A 84 -6.37 3.90 3.26
N ASP A 85 -6.90 2.82 3.80
CA ASP A 85 -7.34 1.69 2.99
C ASP A 85 -8.47 2.18 2.05
N LYS A 86 -8.25 2.03 0.75
CA LYS A 86 -9.23 2.43 -0.29
C LYS A 86 -10.55 1.68 -0.18
N ASP A 87 -10.61 0.66 0.65
CA ASP A 87 -11.80 -0.15 0.91
C ASP A 87 -12.76 0.48 1.93
N ASN A 88 -12.40 1.62 2.52
CA ASN A 88 -13.31 2.37 3.37
C ASN A 88 -14.47 2.94 2.52
N VAL A 89 -15.72 2.54 2.83
CA VAL A 89 -16.94 2.94 2.13
C VAL A 89 -17.08 4.47 2.08
N PHE A 90 -16.66 5.19 3.12
CA PHE A 90 -16.70 6.65 3.16
C PHE A 90 -15.68 7.31 2.23
N VAL A 91 -14.52 6.68 2.01
CA VAL A 91 -13.53 7.16 1.02
C VAL A 91 -13.97 6.85 -0.41
N ALA A 92 -14.71 5.76 -0.61
CA ALA A 92 -15.27 5.40 -1.91
C ALA A 92 -16.43 6.33 -2.33
N TRP A 93 -17.12 6.95 -1.37
CA TRP A 93 -18.22 7.89 -1.63
C TRP A 93 -17.69 9.31 -1.81
N LYS A 94 -16.84 9.51 -2.82
CA LYS A 94 -16.37 10.85 -3.20
C LYS A 94 -17.47 11.56 -3.96
N THR A 95 -17.96 12.66 -3.42
CA THR A 95 -18.93 13.56 -4.08
C THR A 95 -18.30 14.40 -5.19
N THR A 96 -16.96 14.45 -5.25
CA THR A 96 -16.21 15.22 -6.25
C THR A 96 -15.51 14.26 -7.22
N THR A 97 -15.74 14.43 -8.52
CA THR A 97 -15.03 13.66 -9.56
C THR A 97 -13.59 14.15 -9.66
N VAL A 98 -12.64 13.34 -9.19
CA VAL A 98 -11.20 13.60 -9.38
C VAL A 98 -10.84 13.13 -10.79
N ASP A 99 -10.61 14.09 -11.70
CA ASP A 99 -10.27 13.83 -13.11
C ASP A 99 -8.75 13.77 -13.37
N GLN A 100 -7.94 14.16 -12.38
CA GLN A 100 -6.48 14.11 -12.39
C GLN A 100 -6.01 12.90 -11.63
N MET A 101 -5.58 11.87 -12.32
CA MET A 101 -5.14 10.60 -11.75
C MET A 101 -3.84 10.15 -12.39
N SER A 102 -3.17 9.17 -11.80
CA SER A 102 -1.99 8.52 -12.38
C SER A 102 -2.09 7.00 -12.27
N TYR A 103 -1.58 6.30 -13.28
CA TYR A 103 -1.23 4.90 -13.15
C TYR A 103 0.07 4.79 -12.36
N VAL A 104 0.02 4.05 -11.27
CA VAL A 104 1.14 3.88 -10.34
C VAL A 104 1.64 2.45 -10.42
N ARG A 105 2.94 2.29 -10.67
CA ARG A 105 3.67 1.05 -10.46
C ARG A 105 4.56 1.25 -9.25
N ASP A 106 4.37 0.44 -8.23
CA ASP A 106 5.02 0.60 -6.94
C ASP A 106 5.57 -0.74 -6.48
N ALA A 107 6.88 -0.83 -6.34
CA ALA A 107 7.56 -1.99 -5.77
C ALA A 107 8.17 -1.57 -4.44
N THR A 108 7.79 -2.22 -3.34
CA THR A 108 8.25 -1.88 -2.00
C THR A 108 8.80 -3.13 -1.32
N LEU A 109 9.99 -3.00 -0.73
CA LEU A 109 10.58 -3.96 0.19
C LEU A 109 10.64 -3.32 1.57
N ARG A 110 10.16 -4.02 2.60
CA ARG A 110 10.12 -3.54 3.99
C ARG A 110 10.64 -4.62 4.93
N TYR A 111 11.49 -4.23 5.83
CA TYR A 111 11.95 -5.04 6.95
C TYR A 111 11.57 -4.36 8.25
N GLU A 112 10.98 -5.09 9.17
CA GLU A 112 10.69 -4.60 10.53
C GLU A 112 11.17 -5.61 11.56
N MET A 113 11.82 -5.09 12.59
CA MET A 113 12.22 -5.83 13.77
C MET A 113 11.89 -5.03 15.02
N GLU A 114 11.30 -5.68 15.98
CA GLU A 114 10.95 -5.12 17.28
C GLU A 114 11.38 -6.08 18.39
N THR A 115 11.95 -5.53 19.45
CA THR A 115 12.47 -6.29 20.58
C THR A 115 11.64 -6.04 21.84
N LEU A 116 11.64 -7.00 22.75
CA LEU A 116 10.98 -6.87 24.07
C LEU A 116 11.56 -5.74 24.94
N SER A 117 12.78 -5.27 24.63
CA SER A 117 13.41 -4.14 25.33
C SER A 117 12.92 -2.77 24.88
N GLY A 118 11.97 -2.72 23.95
CA GLY A 118 11.41 -1.47 23.40
C GLY A 118 12.24 -0.86 22.26
N PHE A 119 13.23 -1.58 21.74
CA PHE A 119 13.97 -1.15 20.55
C PHE A 119 13.30 -1.70 19.28
N SER A 120 13.08 -0.83 18.30
CA SER A 120 12.54 -1.23 17.00
C SER A 120 13.31 -0.58 15.84
N VAL A 121 13.41 -1.35 14.76
CA VAL A 121 14.03 -0.92 13.49
C VAL A 121 13.05 -1.20 12.37
N ALA A 122 12.82 -0.22 11.50
CA ALA A 122 12.12 -0.41 10.25
C ALA A 122 12.96 0.15 9.11
N ALA A 123 13.23 -0.67 8.11
CA ALA A 123 13.91 -0.27 6.88
C ALA A 123 12.97 -0.49 5.69
N MET A 124 12.97 0.44 4.75
CA MET A 124 12.14 0.41 3.55
C MET A 124 12.94 0.83 2.33
N ALA A 125 12.77 0.09 1.24
CA ALA A 125 13.21 0.48 -0.09
C ALA A 125 11.99 0.46 -1.01
N ARG A 126 11.78 1.53 -1.77
CA ARG A 126 10.63 1.69 -2.65
C ARG A 126 11.08 2.22 -4.01
N HIS A 127 10.55 1.61 -5.05
CA HIS A 127 10.68 2.09 -6.42
C HIS A 127 9.29 2.33 -7.00
N ARG A 128 9.01 3.57 -7.40
CA ARG A 128 7.71 3.97 -7.88
C ARG A 128 7.81 4.68 -9.23
N LYS A 129 6.90 4.33 -10.14
CA LYS A 129 6.71 4.98 -11.42
C LYS A 129 5.27 5.45 -11.56
N ASP A 130 5.10 6.76 -11.73
CA ASP A 130 3.82 7.42 -11.92
C ASP A 130 3.67 7.84 -13.40
N THR A 131 2.62 7.37 -14.05
CA THR A 131 2.26 7.75 -15.42
C THR A 131 0.94 8.53 -15.40
N PRO A 132 0.87 9.74 -15.96
CA PRO A 132 -0.33 10.56 -15.91
C PRO A 132 -1.50 9.89 -16.61
N ALA A 133 -2.71 10.08 -16.06
CA ALA A 133 -3.96 9.54 -16.59
C ALA A 133 -5.09 10.56 -16.42
N GLY A 134 -6.13 10.45 -17.24
CA GLY A 134 -7.20 11.43 -17.26
C GLY A 134 -6.73 12.77 -17.82
N LYS A 135 -6.98 13.85 -17.08
CA LYS A 135 -6.56 15.21 -17.46
C LYS A 135 -5.20 15.63 -16.82
N LEU A 136 -4.56 14.75 -16.08
CA LEU A 136 -3.27 15.04 -15.47
C LEU A 136 -2.16 15.07 -16.51
N GLN A 137 -1.28 16.08 -16.43
CA GLN A 137 -0.04 16.17 -17.21
C GLN A 137 1.11 16.55 -16.28
N TYR A 138 2.27 15.93 -16.48
CA TYR A 138 3.49 16.28 -15.79
C TYR A 138 4.27 17.28 -16.63
N ILE A 139 4.56 18.42 -16.06
CA ILE A 139 5.32 19.50 -16.71
C ILE A 139 6.59 19.71 -15.92
N ARG A 140 7.74 19.64 -16.60
CA ARG A 140 9.02 19.96 -15.99
C ARG A 140 9.08 21.48 -15.75
N ASN A 141 9.59 21.87 -14.59
CA ASN A 141 9.76 23.28 -14.25
C ASN A 141 11.05 23.84 -14.88
N ASP A 142 11.14 23.77 -16.20
CA ASP A 142 12.17 24.40 -17.02
C ASP A 142 11.59 25.58 -17.82
N ALA A 143 12.42 26.38 -18.44
CA ALA A 143 12.00 27.53 -19.26
C ALA A 143 11.09 27.12 -20.42
N ALA A 144 11.24 25.90 -20.93
CA ALA A 144 10.47 25.34 -22.05
C ALA A 144 9.15 24.65 -21.61
N LYS A 145 8.89 24.47 -20.30
CA LYS A 145 7.73 23.74 -19.75
C LYS A 145 7.48 22.40 -20.43
N THR A 146 8.53 21.61 -20.59
CA THR A 146 8.49 20.35 -21.31
C THR A 146 7.54 19.34 -20.63
N ILE A 147 6.65 18.72 -21.41
CA ILE A 147 5.77 17.66 -20.93
C ILE A 147 6.59 16.38 -20.73
N VAL A 148 6.47 15.78 -19.55
CA VAL A 148 7.19 14.56 -19.18
C VAL A 148 6.19 13.39 -19.16
N PRO A 149 6.51 12.26 -19.81
CA PRO A 149 5.56 11.14 -19.95
C PRO A 149 5.36 10.37 -18.64
N ASP A 150 6.34 10.36 -17.75
CA ASP A 150 6.28 9.68 -16.47
C ASP A 150 7.25 10.27 -15.44
N ILE A 151 7.02 9.97 -14.18
CA ILE A 151 7.92 10.31 -13.06
C ILE A 151 8.31 9.03 -12.36
N THR A 152 9.61 8.80 -12.21
CA THR A 152 10.15 7.66 -11.47
C THR A 152 10.82 8.16 -10.20
N THR A 153 10.49 7.55 -9.07
CA THR A 153 11.07 7.85 -7.77
C THR A 153 11.65 6.59 -7.13
N ALA A 154 12.79 6.74 -6.47
CA ALA A 154 13.36 5.72 -5.59
C ALA A 154 13.48 6.32 -4.19
N GLU A 155 13.00 5.59 -3.20
CA GLU A 155 12.96 6.02 -1.81
C GLU A 155 13.64 4.97 -0.93
N LEU A 156 14.47 5.43 0.01
CA LEU A 156 15.03 4.60 1.07
C LEU A 156 14.62 5.22 2.40
N GLY A 157 14.07 4.42 3.28
CA GLY A 157 13.64 4.85 4.61
C GLY A 157 14.29 3.98 5.69
N LEU A 158 14.74 4.61 6.77
CA LEU A 158 15.20 3.95 7.98
C LEU A 158 14.55 4.65 9.18
N THR A 159 13.87 3.87 10.01
CA THR A 159 13.27 4.34 11.25
C THR A 159 13.85 3.54 12.40
N LEU A 160 14.41 4.24 13.38
CA LEU A 160 14.87 3.68 14.64
C LEU A 160 14.02 4.27 15.76
N ARG A 161 13.49 3.41 16.63
CA ARG A 161 12.68 3.82 17.77
C ARG A 161 13.16 3.10 19.02
N TYR A 162 13.25 3.82 20.11
CA TYR A 162 13.51 3.26 21.43
C TYR A 162 12.46 3.78 22.42
N ALA A 163 11.65 2.87 22.95
CA ALA A 163 10.55 3.15 23.88
C ALA A 163 10.56 2.12 25.01
N PRO A 164 11.49 2.24 25.99
CA PRO A 164 11.54 1.31 27.13
C PRO A 164 10.30 1.49 28.01
N GLY A 165 9.73 0.37 28.46
CA GLY A 165 8.57 0.38 29.37
C GLY A 165 7.23 0.62 28.67
N GLU A 166 7.16 0.57 27.36
CA GLU A 166 5.90 0.59 26.63
C GLU A 166 5.15 -0.74 26.86
N THR A 167 3.94 -0.64 27.40
CA THR A 167 3.05 -1.80 27.59
C THR A 167 1.97 -1.79 26.53
N PHE A 168 1.86 -2.89 25.78
CA PHE A 168 0.74 -3.09 24.86
C PHE A 168 -0.47 -3.61 25.67
N GLY A 169 -1.52 -2.78 25.76
CA GLY A 169 -2.78 -3.20 26.31
C GLY A 169 -3.49 -4.15 25.36
N SER A 170 -3.61 -5.43 25.73
CA SER A 170 -4.57 -6.31 25.08
C SER A 170 -5.95 -6.04 25.69
N ILE A 171 -6.88 -5.50 24.90
CA ILE A 171 -8.29 -5.50 25.28
C ILE A 171 -8.79 -6.93 25.08
N VAL A 172 -8.76 -7.73 26.11
CA VAL A 172 -9.48 -9.00 26.15
C VAL A 172 -10.94 -8.65 26.42
N THR A 173 -11.77 -8.63 25.40
CA THR A 173 -13.22 -8.66 25.55
C THR A 173 -13.60 -10.12 25.82
N ASP A 174 -13.72 -10.50 27.07
CA ASP A 174 -14.44 -11.71 27.45
C ASP A 174 -15.92 -11.54 27.05
N VAL A 175 -16.35 -12.34 26.09
CA VAL A 175 -17.76 -12.57 25.72
C VAL A 175 -18.09 -14.02 26.01
#